data_8dbf35732e0d729e67810bd579abe5b9
#
_entry.id   8dbf35732e0d729e67810bd579abe5b9
#
_cell.length_a   1.000
_cell.length_b   1.000
_cell.length_c   1.000
_cell.angle_alpha   90.00
_cell.angle_beta   90.00
_cell.angle_gamma   90.00
#
_symmetry.space_group_name_H-M   'P 1'
#
loop_
_entity.id
_entity.type
_entity.pdbx_description
1 polymer ?
#
loop_
_entity_poly.entity_id
_entity_poly.type
_entity_poly.pdbx_seq_one_letter_code
_entity_poly.pdbx_strand_id
1 'polypeptide(L)'
;MKFRGVTFDLDGVLCFTDDYHYQAWKSLADDLNIYFDREINNRLRGVSRMASLDIVLEKSNKKYSDEEKIALATKKNDIYVKLLDNITENDCSNEVRNTLLELKRRGMKIAIGSSSKNTPKILNRLGIYSYFDAISDGNNITHSKPNPEVFLKAAQYINENPQDCLIVEDAIAAIDA
;
A
#
# COMPACT_ATOMS: atom_id res chain seq x y z
N MET A 1 -26.94 -10.98 3.93
CA MET A 1 -25.52 -11.27 3.61
C MET A 1 -24.75 -11.47 4.89
N LYS A 2 -23.71 -12.30 4.89
CA LYS A 2 -22.89 -12.55 6.08
C LYS A 2 -21.99 -11.34 6.42
N PHE A 3 -21.49 -10.62 5.41
CA PHE A 3 -20.63 -9.45 5.56
C PHE A 3 -21.35 -8.15 5.23
N ARG A 4 -20.97 -7.06 5.90
CA ARG A 4 -21.52 -5.71 5.76
C ARG A 4 -20.51 -4.74 5.15
N GLY A 5 -19.22 -4.99 5.40
CA GLY A 5 -18.12 -4.21 4.86
C GLY A 5 -17.12 -5.06 4.08
N VAL A 6 -16.41 -4.42 3.14
CA VAL A 6 -15.24 -4.99 2.47
C VAL A 6 -14.11 -3.99 2.53
N THR A 7 -12.96 -4.43 3.05
CA THR A 7 -11.73 -3.64 3.06
C THR A 7 -10.77 -4.21 2.04
N PHE A 8 -10.31 -3.37 1.12
CA PHE A 8 -9.35 -3.74 0.10
C PHE A 8 -7.96 -3.22 0.46
N ASP A 9 -6.93 -4.04 0.28
CA ASP A 9 -5.60 -3.49 0.07
C ASP A 9 -5.54 -2.77 -1.29
N LEU A 10 -4.47 -2.03 -1.51
CA LEU A 10 -4.29 -1.23 -2.72
C LEU A 10 -3.40 -1.93 -3.73
N ASP A 11 -2.12 -2.17 -3.32
CA ASP A 11 -1.08 -2.68 -4.21
C ASP A 11 -1.17 -4.20 -4.36
N GLY A 12 -1.35 -4.68 -5.59
CA GLY A 12 -1.57 -6.10 -5.87
C GLY A 12 -3.04 -6.52 -5.87
N VAL A 13 -3.95 -5.66 -5.40
CA VAL A 13 -5.39 -5.92 -5.33
C VAL A 13 -6.17 -5.02 -6.29
N LEU A 14 -6.02 -3.70 -6.16
CA LEU A 14 -6.75 -2.73 -6.99
C LEU A 14 -5.91 -2.22 -8.17
N CYS A 15 -4.60 -2.22 -8.01
CA CYS A 15 -3.62 -1.82 -9.01
C CYS A 15 -2.28 -2.49 -8.76
N PHE A 16 -1.35 -2.33 -9.71
CA PHE A 16 -0.03 -2.93 -9.63
C PHE A 16 1.04 -1.84 -9.69
N THR A 17 1.46 -1.32 -8.52
CA THR A 17 2.54 -0.32 -8.43
C THR A 17 3.90 -0.91 -8.05
N ASP A 18 4.00 -2.24 -7.97
CA ASP A 18 5.21 -2.96 -7.56
C ASP A 18 6.43 -2.59 -8.40
N ASP A 19 6.24 -2.41 -9.72
CA ASP A 19 7.33 -2.00 -10.61
C ASP A 19 7.84 -0.58 -10.32
N TYR A 20 6.95 0.37 -9.97
CA TYR A 20 7.35 1.71 -9.54
C TYR A 20 8.07 1.68 -8.20
N HIS A 21 7.65 0.81 -7.27
CA HIS A 21 8.38 0.57 -6.03
C HIS A 21 9.77 0.04 -6.29
N TYR A 22 9.89 -0.98 -7.16
CA TYR A 22 11.17 -1.54 -7.57
C TYR A 22 12.09 -0.49 -8.17
N GLN A 23 11.62 0.28 -9.16
CA GLN A 23 12.41 1.32 -9.80
C GLN A 23 12.92 2.37 -8.81
N ALA A 24 12.07 2.82 -7.88
CA ALA A 24 12.44 3.81 -6.89
C ALA A 24 13.44 3.28 -5.86
N TRP A 25 13.29 2.04 -5.39
CA TRP A 25 14.26 1.40 -4.49
C TRP A 25 15.57 1.07 -5.21
N LYS A 26 15.49 0.58 -6.46
CA LYS A 26 16.67 0.31 -7.30
C LYS A 26 17.50 1.57 -7.51
N SER A 27 16.86 2.69 -7.85
CA SER A 27 17.54 3.97 -8.02
C SER A 27 18.26 4.42 -6.74
N LEU A 28 17.62 4.28 -5.57
CA LEU A 28 18.26 4.61 -4.30
C LEU A 28 19.43 3.65 -3.99
N ALA A 29 19.26 2.36 -4.21
CA ALA A 29 20.29 1.35 -3.96
C ALA A 29 21.52 1.57 -4.85
N ASP A 30 21.31 1.92 -6.14
CA ASP A 30 22.38 2.25 -7.06
C ASP A 30 23.17 3.48 -6.63
N ASP A 31 22.51 4.54 -6.18
CA ASP A 31 23.14 5.75 -5.64
C ASP A 31 24.02 5.45 -4.40
N LEU A 32 23.65 4.41 -3.66
CA LEU A 32 24.38 3.96 -2.46
C LEU A 32 25.42 2.85 -2.75
N ASN A 33 25.54 2.40 -4.01
CA ASN A 33 26.31 1.25 -4.43
C ASN A 33 25.93 -0.05 -3.69
N ILE A 34 24.63 -0.25 -3.42
CA ILE A 34 24.07 -1.45 -2.78
C ILE A 34 23.43 -2.32 -3.85
N TYR A 35 23.72 -3.63 -3.81
CA TYR A 35 23.04 -4.60 -4.69
C TYR A 35 21.57 -4.71 -4.33
N PHE A 36 20.70 -4.54 -5.33
CA PHE A 36 19.25 -4.65 -5.19
C PHE A 36 18.63 -5.25 -6.46
N ASP A 37 17.81 -6.26 -6.29
CA ASP A 37 17.12 -6.98 -7.37
C ASP A 37 15.63 -7.20 -7.05
N ARG A 38 14.92 -7.90 -7.92
CA ARG A 38 13.50 -8.19 -7.75
C ARG A 38 13.23 -9.20 -6.62
N GLU A 39 14.17 -10.08 -6.29
CA GLU A 39 14.04 -11.01 -5.17
C GLU A 39 14.05 -10.24 -3.85
N ILE A 40 15.00 -9.31 -3.68
CA ILE A 40 15.02 -8.42 -2.52
C ILE A 40 13.75 -7.56 -2.49
N ASN A 41 13.29 -7.03 -3.64
CA ASN A 41 12.06 -6.24 -3.72
C ASN A 41 10.83 -7.02 -3.23
N ASN A 42 10.73 -8.31 -3.50
CA ASN A 42 9.60 -9.13 -3.03
C ASN A 42 9.49 -9.16 -1.50
N ARG A 43 10.60 -9.02 -0.77
CA ARG A 43 10.63 -8.95 0.70
C ARG A 43 10.06 -7.64 1.24
N LEU A 44 9.89 -6.62 0.39
CA LEU A 44 9.40 -5.29 0.77
C LEU A 44 7.87 -5.19 0.68
N ARG A 45 7.19 -6.21 0.16
CA ARG A 45 5.74 -6.19 -0.05
C ARG A 45 4.99 -6.19 1.28
N GLY A 46 4.01 -5.31 1.41
CA GLY A 46 3.15 -5.22 2.59
C GLY A 46 3.80 -4.57 3.82
N VAL A 47 5.12 -4.30 3.82
CA VAL A 47 5.81 -3.72 4.96
C VAL A 47 5.94 -2.19 4.85
N SER A 48 6.24 -1.54 5.99
CA SER A 48 6.39 -0.08 6.03
C SER A 48 7.58 0.40 5.22
N ARG A 49 7.58 1.68 4.83
CA ARG A 49 8.70 2.32 4.11
C ARG A 49 10.01 2.22 4.88
N MET A 50 9.99 2.40 6.21
CA MET A 50 11.21 2.34 7.03
C MET A 50 11.73 0.91 7.14
N ALA A 51 10.85 -0.08 7.36
CA ALA A 51 11.23 -1.50 7.35
C ALA A 51 11.76 -1.94 5.98
N SER A 52 11.17 -1.44 4.88
CA SER A 52 11.69 -1.68 3.52
C SER A 52 13.10 -1.11 3.36
N LEU A 53 13.35 0.11 3.86
CA LEU A 53 14.69 0.70 3.81
C LEU A 53 15.70 -0.14 4.61
N ASP A 54 15.34 -0.63 5.78
CA ASP A 54 16.23 -1.48 6.58
C ASP A 54 16.62 -2.75 5.82
N ILE A 55 15.69 -3.38 5.10
CA ILE A 55 15.96 -4.53 4.23
C ILE A 55 16.92 -4.14 3.08
N VAL A 56 16.72 -3.00 2.44
CA VAL A 56 17.61 -2.51 1.37
C VAL A 56 19.02 -2.28 1.90
N LEU A 57 19.15 -1.75 3.13
CA LEU A 57 20.42 -1.44 3.77
C LEU A 57 21.15 -2.67 4.38
N GLU A 58 20.52 -3.86 4.43
CA GLU A 58 21.15 -5.07 4.99
C GLU A 58 22.52 -5.40 4.37
N LYS A 59 22.68 -5.10 3.07
CA LYS A 59 23.94 -5.35 2.34
C LYS A 59 24.86 -4.13 2.30
N SER A 60 24.56 -3.07 3.07
CA SER A 60 25.44 -1.90 3.16
C SER A 60 26.56 -2.14 4.16
N ASN A 61 27.77 -1.73 3.79
CA ASN A 61 28.92 -1.69 4.72
C ASN A 61 28.89 -0.47 5.64
N LYS A 62 28.02 0.50 5.39
CA LYS A 62 27.86 1.72 6.18
C LYS A 62 26.69 1.55 7.16
N LYS A 63 26.89 2.04 8.40
CA LYS A 63 25.78 2.26 9.35
C LYS A 63 25.21 3.65 9.13
N TYR A 64 23.90 3.76 9.19
CA TYR A 64 23.16 5.01 8.98
C TYR A 64 22.48 5.41 10.29
N SER A 65 22.52 6.71 10.62
CA SER A 65 21.74 7.27 11.72
C SER A 65 20.24 7.30 11.34
N ASP A 66 19.38 7.53 12.33
CA ASP A 66 17.93 7.61 12.08
C ASP A 66 17.59 8.79 11.16
N GLU A 67 18.29 9.92 11.30
CA GLU A 67 18.14 11.09 10.42
C GLU A 67 18.55 10.77 8.98
N GLU A 68 19.68 10.06 8.79
CA GLU A 68 20.11 9.60 7.46
C GLU A 68 19.09 8.66 6.84
N LYS A 69 18.54 7.71 7.62
CA LYS A 69 17.50 6.79 7.15
C LYS A 69 16.23 7.53 6.73
N ILE A 70 15.79 8.51 7.51
CA ILE A 70 14.63 9.35 7.15
C ILE A 70 14.90 10.09 5.85
N ALA A 71 16.09 10.68 5.66
CA ALA A 71 16.44 11.38 4.43
C ALA A 71 16.44 10.42 3.21
N LEU A 72 17.01 9.22 3.35
CA LEU A 72 17.01 8.18 2.29
C LEU A 72 15.60 7.71 1.95
N ALA A 73 14.77 7.46 2.96
CA ALA A 73 13.38 7.07 2.76
C ALA A 73 12.57 8.18 2.07
N THR A 74 12.86 9.45 2.39
CA THR A 74 12.26 10.60 1.72
C THR A 74 12.69 10.68 0.26
N LYS A 75 14.01 10.59 -0.01
CA LYS A 75 14.56 10.57 -1.38
C LYS A 75 13.90 9.49 -2.24
N LYS A 76 13.81 8.25 -1.72
CA LYS A 76 13.11 7.16 -2.43
C LYS A 76 11.65 7.49 -2.69
N ASN A 77 10.97 8.07 -1.70
CA ASN A 77 9.58 8.44 -1.86
C ASN A 77 9.37 9.49 -2.95
N ASP A 78 10.26 10.47 -3.05
CA ASP A 78 10.17 11.54 -4.07
C ASP A 78 10.31 10.95 -5.49
N ILE A 79 11.19 9.96 -5.66
CA ILE A 79 11.30 9.21 -6.93
C ILE A 79 10.00 8.46 -7.20
N TYR A 80 9.48 7.74 -6.21
CA TYR A 80 8.25 6.97 -6.33
C TYR A 80 7.03 7.85 -6.67
N VAL A 81 6.88 8.98 -5.99
CA VAL A 81 5.77 9.93 -6.23
C VAL A 81 5.78 10.47 -7.66
N LYS A 82 6.98 10.70 -8.25
CA LYS A 82 7.11 11.08 -9.67
C LYS A 82 6.70 9.93 -10.60
N LEU A 83 7.07 8.69 -10.28
CA LEU A 83 6.67 7.53 -11.08
C LEU A 83 5.16 7.31 -11.04
N LEU A 84 4.49 7.59 -9.91
CA LEU A 84 3.03 7.53 -9.80
C LEU A 84 2.30 8.48 -10.75
N ASP A 85 2.96 9.51 -11.28
CA ASP A 85 2.35 10.39 -12.29
C ASP A 85 2.09 9.70 -13.64
N ASN A 86 2.71 8.53 -13.86
CA ASN A 86 2.43 7.70 -15.02
C ASN A 86 1.15 6.85 -14.86
N ILE A 87 0.61 6.72 -13.65
CA ILE A 87 -0.65 6.02 -13.41
C ILE A 87 -1.80 6.77 -14.09
N THR A 88 -2.67 6.03 -14.74
CA THR A 88 -3.88 6.50 -15.40
C THR A 88 -5.08 5.68 -14.95
N GLU A 89 -6.27 6.09 -15.34
CA GLU A 89 -7.49 5.33 -15.07
C GLU A 89 -7.47 3.93 -15.70
N ASN A 90 -6.69 3.72 -16.78
CA ASN A 90 -6.56 2.41 -17.44
C ASN A 90 -5.79 1.38 -16.61
N ASP A 91 -5.03 1.83 -15.59
CA ASP A 91 -4.28 0.94 -14.70
C ASP A 91 -5.18 0.30 -13.63
N CYS A 92 -6.47 0.69 -13.57
CA CYS A 92 -7.51 -0.01 -12.82
C CYS A 92 -8.38 -0.81 -13.77
N SER A 93 -8.38 -2.13 -13.66
CA SER A 93 -9.13 -2.99 -14.59
C SER A 93 -10.65 -2.77 -14.49
N ASN A 94 -11.35 -3.11 -15.57
CA ASN A 94 -12.82 -3.05 -15.60
C ASN A 94 -13.45 -4.03 -14.60
N GLU A 95 -12.80 -5.17 -14.34
CA GLU A 95 -13.25 -6.14 -13.35
C GLU A 95 -13.23 -5.55 -11.94
N VAL A 96 -12.15 -4.83 -11.57
CA VAL A 96 -12.04 -4.11 -10.29
C VAL A 96 -13.15 -3.07 -10.19
N ARG A 97 -13.30 -2.20 -11.19
CA ARG A 97 -14.33 -1.16 -11.20
C ARG A 97 -15.74 -1.73 -11.06
N ASN A 98 -16.06 -2.77 -11.84
CA ASN A 98 -17.36 -3.41 -11.81
C ASN A 98 -17.63 -4.09 -10.46
N THR A 99 -16.59 -4.70 -9.85
CA THR A 99 -16.70 -5.31 -8.52
C THR A 99 -17.02 -4.25 -7.45
N LEU A 100 -16.29 -3.12 -7.44
CA LEU A 100 -16.55 -2.03 -6.50
C LEU A 100 -17.96 -1.47 -6.66
N LEU A 101 -18.42 -1.23 -7.89
CA LEU A 101 -19.77 -0.75 -8.17
C LEU A 101 -20.85 -1.75 -7.73
N GLU A 102 -20.64 -3.04 -7.98
CA GLU A 102 -21.58 -4.08 -7.60
C GLU A 102 -21.68 -4.23 -6.07
N LEU A 103 -20.58 -4.13 -5.35
CA LEU A 103 -20.59 -4.12 -3.88
C LEU A 103 -21.39 -2.93 -3.34
N LYS A 104 -21.22 -1.73 -3.90
CA LYS A 104 -22.01 -0.55 -3.54
C LYS A 104 -23.50 -0.76 -3.87
N ARG A 105 -23.82 -1.33 -5.04
CA ARG A 105 -25.19 -1.63 -5.43
C ARG A 105 -25.88 -2.60 -4.45
N ARG A 106 -25.11 -3.50 -3.84
CA ARG A 106 -25.59 -4.42 -2.78
C ARG A 106 -25.70 -3.76 -1.41
N GLY A 107 -25.39 -2.47 -1.28
CA GLY A 107 -25.43 -1.74 -0.02
C GLY A 107 -24.27 -2.06 0.93
N MET A 108 -23.19 -2.67 0.43
CA MET A 108 -22.00 -2.92 1.23
C MET A 108 -21.17 -1.65 1.38
N LYS A 109 -20.61 -1.45 2.56
CA LYS A 109 -19.59 -0.43 2.80
C LYS A 109 -18.24 -0.91 2.26
N ILE A 110 -17.49 -0.04 1.59
CA ILE A 110 -16.17 -0.37 1.07
C ILE A 110 -15.11 0.60 1.57
N ALA A 111 -14.00 0.04 2.03
CA ALA A 111 -12.88 0.80 2.58
C ALA A 111 -11.54 0.36 1.98
N ILE A 112 -10.53 1.21 2.12
CA ILE A 112 -9.12 0.87 1.88
C ILE A 112 -8.44 0.56 3.21
N GLY A 113 -7.52 -0.44 3.17
CA GLY A 113 -6.60 -0.78 4.26
C GLY A 113 -5.18 -0.98 3.73
N SER A 114 -4.43 0.10 3.51
CA SER A 114 -3.10 0.07 2.89
C SER A 114 -2.01 0.64 3.80
N SER A 115 -0.81 0.07 3.79
CA SER A 115 0.35 0.65 4.50
C SER A 115 0.98 1.85 3.76
N SER A 116 0.53 2.15 2.54
CA SER A 116 1.08 3.23 1.70
C SER A 116 0.59 4.60 2.16
N LYS A 117 1.52 5.56 2.31
CA LYS A 117 1.17 6.98 2.54
C LYS A 117 0.71 7.71 1.26
N ASN A 118 0.87 7.07 0.10
CA ASN A 118 0.50 7.65 -1.20
C ASN A 118 -0.88 7.15 -1.70
N THR A 119 -1.62 6.43 -0.87
CA THR A 119 -2.93 5.87 -1.19
C THR A 119 -3.90 6.87 -1.84
N PRO A 120 -4.11 8.09 -1.28
CA PRO A 120 -5.02 9.06 -1.90
C PRO A 120 -4.59 9.48 -3.31
N LYS A 121 -3.27 9.66 -3.53
CA LYS A 121 -2.75 10.01 -4.86
C LYS A 121 -3.03 8.90 -5.87
N ILE A 122 -2.75 7.65 -5.51
CA ILE A 122 -2.96 6.49 -6.38
C ILE A 122 -4.44 6.35 -6.74
N LEU A 123 -5.34 6.37 -5.75
CA LEU A 123 -6.78 6.25 -5.96
C LEU A 123 -7.34 7.35 -6.87
N ASN A 124 -6.84 8.60 -6.72
CA ASN A 124 -7.23 9.70 -7.58
C ASN A 124 -6.73 9.49 -9.02
N ARG A 125 -5.48 9.03 -9.20
CA ARG A 125 -4.93 8.73 -10.53
C ARG A 125 -5.69 7.59 -11.23
N LEU A 126 -6.12 6.59 -10.47
CA LEU A 126 -6.96 5.49 -10.96
C LEU A 126 -8.42 5.90 -11.21
N GLY A 127 -8.86 7.08 -10.77
CA GLY A 127 -10.25 7.54 -10.90
C GLY A 127 -11.26 6.76 -10.05
N ILE A 128 -10.81 6.11 -8.95
CA ILE A 128 -11.67 5.30 -8.08
C ILE A 128 -11.75 5.81 -6.63
N TYR A 129 -11.16 6.96 -6.31
CA TYR A 129 -11.17 7.51 -4.95
C TYR A 129 -12.58 7.62 -4.36
N SER A 130 -13.54 8.12 -5.15
CA SER A 130 -14.92 8.33 -4.72
C SER A 130 -15.75 7.05 -4.53
N TYR A 131 -15.19 5.89 -4.87
CA TYR A 131 -15.89 4.61 -4.67
C TYR A 131 -15.84 4.15 -3.22
N PHE A 132 -14.83 4.59 -2.44
CA PHE A 132 -14.60 4.16 -1.07
C PHE A 132 -15.33 5.05 -0.07
N ASP A 133 -15.96 4.42 0.92
CA ASP A 133 -16.62 5.10 2.04
C ASP A 133 -15.59 5.58 3.07
N ALA A 134 -14.42 4.92 3.15
CA ALA A 134 -13.32 5.30 4.04
C ALA A 134 -11.95 4.81 3.53
N ILE A 135 -10.91 5.48 4.00
CA ILE A 135 -9.51 5.14 3.71
C ILE A 135 -8.74 5.09 5.03
N SER A 136 -8.22 3.90 5.35
CA SER A 136 -7.19 3.68 6.37
C SER A 136 -5.87 3.43 5.64
N ASP A 137 -4.89 4.29 5.87
CA ASP A 137 -3.61 4.23 5.15
C ASP A 137 -2.41 4.59 6.04
N GLY A 138 -1.22 4.57 5.47
CA GLY A 138 0.03 4.89 6.17
C GLY A 138 0.11 6.29 6.79
N ASN A 139 -0.86 7.18 6.54
CA ASN A 139 -0.91 8.50 7.15
C ASN A 139 -1.70 8.50 8.47
N ASN A 140 -2.56 7.51 8.68
CA ASN A 140 -3.44 7.46 9.84
C ASN A 140 -3.26 6.22 10.72
N ILE A 141 -2.25 5.38 10.46
CA ILE A 141 -1.85 4.25 11.30
C ILE A 141 -0.51 4.51 11.97
N THR A 142 -0.28 3.83 13.10
CA THR A 142 0.98 3.85 13.85
C THR A 142 1.81 2.61 13.51
N HIS A 143 1.15 1.46 13.38
CA HIS A 143 1.78 0.17 13.10
C HIS A 143 1.33 -0.36 11.75
N SER A 144 2.31 -0.70 10.91
CA SER A 144 2.06 -1.32 9.60
C SER A 144 1.82 -2.83 9.74
N LYS A 145 1.29 -3.44 8.68
CA LYS A 145 1.17 -4.90 8.55
C LYS A 145 2.52 -5.58 8.93
N PRO A 146 2.52 -6.68 9.69
CA PRO A 146 1.39 -7.55 10.02
C PRO A 146 0.53 -7.12 11.21
N ASN A 147 0.68 -5.90 11.74
CA ASN A 147 -0.24 -5.39 12.75
C ASN A 147 -1.61 -5.13 12.11
N PRO A 148 -2.74 -5.56 12.73
CA PRO A 148 -4.08 -5.43 12.16
C PRO A 148 -4.63 -3.99 12.18
N GLU A 149 -3.89 -3.01 12.71
CA GLU A 149 -4.37 -1.63 12.93
C GLU A 149 -5.04 -1.03 11.69
N VAL A 150 -4.46 -1.22 10.51
CA VAL A 150 -4.98 -0.65 9.26
C VAL A 150 -6.38 -1.18 8.93
N PHE A 151 -6.63 -2.45 9.15
CA PHE A 151 -7.93 -3.08 8.89
C PHE A 151 -8.95 -2.76 9.97
N LEU A 152 -8.53 -2.76 11.23
CA LEU A 152 -9.40 -2.36 12.35
C LEU A 152 -9.86 -0.92 12.21
N LYS A 153 -8.98 0.01 11.84
CA LYS A 153 -9.34 1.40 11.54
C LYS A 153 -10.26 1.52 10.32
N ALA A 154 -10.01 0.75 9.26
CA ALA A 154 -10.88 0.73 8.10
C ALA A 154 -12.32 0.34 8.49
N ALA A 155 -12.50 -0.75 9.26
CA ALA A 155 -13.80 -1.17 9.76
C ALA A 155 -14.44 -0.10 10.66
N GLN A 156 -13.68 0.51 11.57
CA GLN A 156 -14.13 1.61 12.42
C GLN A 156 -14.63 2.81 11.59
N TYR A 157 -13.91 3.22 10.56
CA TYR A 157 -14.25 4.40 9.75
C TYR A 157 -15.51 4.19 8.91
N ILE A 158 -15.85 2.95 8.55
CA ILE A 158 -17.13 2.62 7.89
C ILE A 158 -18.25 2.28 8.89
N ASN A 159 -17.98 2.38 10.20
CA ASN A 159 -18.90 2.04 11.31
C ASN A 159 -19.42 0.60 11.25
N GLU A 160 -18.55 -0.37 10.94
CA GLU A 160 -18.89 -1.79 10.92
C GLU A 160 -18.02 -2.56 11.93
N ASN A 161 -18.55 -3.70 12.42
CA ASN A 161 -17.77 -4.59 13.27
C ASN A 161 -16.72 -5.31 12.41
N PRO A 162 -15.43 -5.40 12.82
CA PRO A 162 -14.41 -6.14 12.08
C PRO A 162 -14.81 -7.57 11.70
N GLN A 163 -15.59 -8.26 12.54
CA GLN A 163 -16.08 -9.61 12.27
C GLN A 163 -17.11 -9.68 11.13
N ASP A 164 -17.73 -8.54 10.80
CA ASP A 164 -18.68 -8.41 9.69
C ASP A 164 -18.02 -7.82 8.44
N CYS A 165 -16.70 -7.66 8.44
CA CYS A 165 -15.91 -7.17 7.32
C CYS A 165 -15.12 -8.29 6.65
N LEU A 166 -15.10 -8.28 5.33
CA LEU A 166 -14.22 -9.10 4.51
C LEU A 166 -12.97 -8.29 4.16
N ILE A 167 -11.78 -8.89 4.23
CA ILE A 167 -10.52 -8.29 3.78
C ILE A 167 -10.11 -8.96 2.48
N VAL A 168 -9.71 -8.16 1.49
CA VAL A 168 -9.14 -8.60 0.21
C VAL A 168 -7.69 -8.15 0.16
N GLU A 169 -6.76 -9.12 0.10
CA GLU A 169 -5.33 -8.91 0.30
C GLU A 169 -4.52 -9.95 -0.49
N ASP A 170 -3.33 -9.57 -1.02
CA ASP A 170 -2.44 -10.46 -1.77
C ASP A 170 -1.11 -10.76 -1.05
N ALA A 171 -0.72 -9.95 -0.07
CA ALA A 171 0.55 -10.09 0.63
C ALA A 171 0.43 -11.00 1.87
N ILE A 172 1.35 -11.98 1.99
CA ILE A 172 1.39 -12.91 3.14
C ILE A 172 1.47 -12.15 4.48
N ALA A 173 2.30 -11.11 4.57
CA ALA A 173 2.44 -10.31 5.79
C ALA A 173 1.13 -9.64 6.26
N ALA A 174 0.13 -9.56 5.39
CA ALA A 174 -1.15 -8.96 5.71
C ALA A 174 -2.25 -9.99 5.97
N ILE A 175 -2.04 -11.24 5.57
CA ILE A 175 -2.93 -12.37 5.93
C ILE A 175 -2.81 -12.66 7.45
N ASP A 176 -1.65 -12.41 8.02
CA ASP A 176 -1.38 -12.58 9.45
C ASP A 176 -1.87 -11.40 10.31
N ALA A 177 -2.36 -10.33 9.66
CA ALA A 177 -2.90 -9.14 10.31
C ALA A 177 -4.40 -9.29 10.57
#